data_d27bb6fd27200a7eb8a2c5828c6e2169
#
_entry.id   d27bb6fd27200a7eb8a2c5828c6e2169
#
_cell.length_a   1.000
_cell.length_b   1.000
_cell.length_c   1.000
_cell.angle_alpha   90.00
_cell.angle_beta   90.00
_cell.angle_gamma   90.00
#
_symmetry.space_group_name_H-M   'P 1'
#
loop_
_entity.id
_entity.type
_entity.pdbx_description
1 polymer ?
#
loop_
_entity_poly.entity_id
_entity_poly.type
_entity_poly.pdbx_seq_one_letter_code
_entity_poly.pdbx_strand_id
1 'polypeptide(L)'
;CGEGSGALRRGFPALAGTFRLEKEAVLLLGTADVPALLDIARAREALAKTKAWWAQRVRGEKYSAAMPESMRRLAPWSAYAALCCRVLGRGSLYQSGGAVGFRDQLQDRINLLPVDAAGARAHILACCAHQYAEGDVQHWYHPTGGETDKGVRTDCSDDLLWLPWAVCEYAQKTGDTQILSAEYPFLAGEELEENEHDRYQPLTPGTETGTVLEHCRRAFMRVLARGVGAHGLLHIGTGDWNDAFDRVGAQGRGESVWLTWFFAVTARKFAALIGGHAAEQLALAAERCTRAAEAAWDGAWYRRGYYDDGQPLGSEKSGECRIDAIAQAFAAFDTHADPAHVHCALTSAVEQLFDREHNVVRLFDPPITRRTPETGYVRSYGAGLRENGGQYTHGALWLAMALLRTGRTDEGVQILRAVLPAAHDP
;
A
#
# COMPACT_ATOMS: atom_id res chain seq x y z
N CYS A 1 -46.18 -6.59 -8.27
CA CYS A 1 -45.00 -6.43 -9.14
C CYS A 1 -45.41 -5.50 -10.28
N GLY A 2 -44.88 -4.27 -10.31
CA GLY A 2 -45.09 -3.34 -11.42
C GLY A 2 -43.99 -3.53 -12.47
N GLU A 3 -44.36 -3.82 -13.69
CA GLU A 3 -43.42 -3.80 -14.82
C GLU A 3 -43.08 -2.34 -15.16
N GLY A 4 -41.83 -1.97 -14.85
CA GLY A 4 -41.31 -0.66 -15.21
C GLY A 4 -40.70 -0.67 -16.60
N SER A 5 -41.27 0.06 -17.56
CA SER A 5 -40.65 0.32 -18.86
C SER A 5 -39.62 1.44 -18.72
N GLY A 6 -38.33 1.11 -18.74
CA GLY A 6 -37.25 2.08 -18.75
C GLY A 6 -36.99 2.62 -20.16
N ALA A 7 -37.00 3.92 -20.35
CA ALA A 7 -36.55 4.57 -21.59
C ALA A 7 -35.05 4.90 -21.44
N LEU A 8 -34.20 4.31 -22.27
CA LEU A 8 -32.78 4.66 -22.40
C LEU A 8 -32.68 6.06 -23.07
N ARG A 9 -32.21 7.06 -22.31
CA ARG A 9 -31.81 8.36 -22.89
C ARG A 9 -30.34 8.30 -23.31
N ARG A 10 -30.02 8.87 -24.47
CA ARG A 10 -28.65 9.01 -24.95
C ARG A 10 -27.81 9.77 -23.93
N GLY A 11 -26.73 9.16 -23.45
CA GLY A 11 -25.70 9.79 -22.60
C GLY A 11 -25.27 8.99 -21.39
N PHE A 12 -26.20 8.54 -20.56
CA PHE A 12 -25.88 7.75 -19.37
C PHE A 12 -26.90 6.63 -19.18
N PRO A 13 -26.46 5.36 -19.13
CA PRO A 13 -27.36 4.26 -18.83
C PRO A 13 -27.85 4.41 -17.38
N ALA A 14 -29.13 4.61 -17.20
CA ALA A 14 -29.76 4.66 -15.89
C ALA A 14 -31.04 3.83 -15.91
N LEU A 15 -31.24 3.05 -14.85
CA LEU A 15 -32.51 2.40 -14.58
C LEU A 15 -33.33 3.34 -13.69
N ALA A 16 -34.47 3.80 -14.21
CA ALA A 16 -35.38 4.65 -13.47
C ALA A 16 -36.75 3.97 -13.36
N GLY A 17 -37.31 3.98 -12.16
CA GLY A 17 -38.63 3.46 -11.87
C GLY A 17 -39.38 4.45 -10.98
N THR A 18 -40.70 4.58 -11.22
CA THR A 18 -41.59 5.36 -10.37
C THR A 18 -42.57 4.41 -9.69
N PHE A 19 -42.68 4.48 -8.38
CA PHE A 19 -43.64 3.70 -7.62
C PHE A 19 -44.29 4.55 -6.52
N ARG A 20 -45.54 4.21 -6.19
CA ARG A 20 -46.23 4.84 -5.07
C ARG A 20 -45.93 4.12 -3.79
N LEU A 21 -45.32 4.81 -2.84
CA LEU A 21 -45.02 4.27 -1.53
C LEU A 21 -46.21 4.56 -0.59
N GLU A 22 -46.91 3.51 -0.11
CA GLU A 22 -48.00 3.67 0.84
C GLU A 22 -47.56 3.55 2.29
N LYS A 23 -46.67 2.61 2.62
CA LYS A 23 -46.09 2.43 3.96
C LYS A 23 -44.61 2.09 3.89
N GLU A 24 -44.29 0.95 3.34
CA GLU A 24 -42.94 0.41 3.23
C GLU A 24 -42.77 -0.33 1.89
N ALA A 25 -41.57 -0.29 1.36
CA ALA A 25 -41.19 -1.04 0.18
C ALA A 25 -39.78 -1.62 0.34
N VAL A 26 -39.54 -2.77 -0.29
CA VAL A 26 -38.20 -3.34 -0.43
C VAL A 26 -37.79 -3.22 -1.88
N LEU A 27 -36.65 -2.62 -2.12
CA LEU A 27 -35.98 -2.59 -3.43
C LEU A 27 -34.74 -3.48 -3.33
N LEU A 28 -34.68 -4.50 -4.23
CA LEU A 28 -33.50 -5.34 -4.38
C LEU A 28 -32.71 -4.89 -5.59
N LEU A 29 -31.43 -4.58 -5.36
CA LEU A 29 -30.44 -4.31 -6.40
C LEU A 29 -29.27 -5.31 -6.21
N GLY A 30 -28.97 -6.08 -7.23
CA GLY A 30 -27.90 -7.08 -7.15
C GLY A 30 -27.69 -7.80 -8.48
N THR A 31 -26.67 -8.64 -8.50
CA THR A 31 -26.30 -9.46 -9.66
C THR A 31 -26.94 -10.86 -9.65
N ALA A 32 -27.58 -11.23 -8.53
CA ALA A 32 -28.30 -12.49 -8.39
C ALA A 32 -29.77 -12.24 -8.09
N ASP A 33 -30.63 -13.09 -8.62
CA ASP A 33 -32.04 -13.08 -8.30
C ASP A 33 -32.27 -13.75 -6.93
N VAL A 34 -32.66 -12.96 -5.96
CA VAL A 34 -32.96 -13.42 -4.59
C VAL A 34 -34.36 -12.97 -4.17
N PRO A 35 -35.43 -13.52 -4.80
CA PRO A 35 -36.81 -13.10 -4.56
C PRO A 35 -37.22 -13.17 -3.08
N ALA A 36 -36.59 -14.07 -2.32
CA ALA A 36 -36.84 -14.22 -0.88
C ALA A 36 -36.54 -12.97 -0.06
N LEU A 37 -35.67 -12.05 -0.54
CA LEU A 37 -35.36 -10.80 0.13
C LEU A 37 -36.36 -9.68 -0.15
N LEU A 38 -37.31 -9.87 -1.06
CA LEU A 38 -38.39 -8.90 -1.34
C LEU A 38 -39.47 -8.88 -0.25
N ASP A 39 -39.40 -9.76 0.72
CA ASP A 39 -40.25 -9.75 1.92
C ASP A 39 -39.73 -8.75 2.96
N ILE A 40 -40.65 -7.91 3.48
CA ILE A 40 -40.30 -6.85 4.44
C ILE A 40 -39.70 -7.41 5.75
N ALA A 41 -40.23 -8.52 6.25
CA ALA A 41 -39.74 -9.12 7.49
C ALA A 41 -38.30 -9.63 7.31
N ARG A 42 -38.02 -10.31 6.19
CA ARG A 42 -36.67 -10.76 5.83
C ARG A 42 -35.70 -9.61 5.57
N ALA A 43 -36.15 -8.54 4.94
CA ALA A 43 -35.33 -7.34 4.73
C ALA A 43 -34.94 -6.70 6.08
N ARG A 44 -35.90 -6.62 7.04
CA ARG A 44 -35.61 -6.14 8.39
C ARG A 44 -34.64 -7.06 9.15
N GLU A 45 -34.79 -8.37 9.02
CA GLU A 45 -33.86 -9.35 9.60
C GLU A 45 -32.44 -9.18 8.99
N ALA A 46 -32.33 -9.05 7.67
CA ALA A 46 -31.07 -8.79 6.99
C ALA A 46 -30.42 -7.49 7.47
N LEU A 47 -31.20 -6.43 7.63
CA LEU A 47 -30.73 -5.15 8.18
C LEU A 47 -30.22 -5.31 9.61
N ALA A 48 -30.94 -6.04 10.44
CA ALA A 48 -30.52 -6.30 11.83
C ALA A 48 -29.23 -7.09 11.89
N LYS A 49 -29.09 -8.15 11.07
CA LYS A 49 -27.84 -8.93 10.92
C LYS A 49 -26.68 -8.06 10.43
N THR A 50 -26.91 -7.22 9.44
CA THR A 50 -25.90 -6.30 8.92
C THR A 50 -25.45 -5.30 9.99
N LYS A 51 -26.38 -4.68 10.72
CA LYS A 51 -26.05 -3.79 11.85
C LYS A 51 -25.24 -4.50 12.94
N ALA A 52 -25.62 -5.72 13.32
CA ALA A 52 -24.88 -6.50 14.30
C ALA A 52 -23.46 -6.85 13.82
N TRP A 53 -23.34 -7.23 12.54
CA TRP A 53 -22.05 -7.54 11.91
C TRP A 53 -21.10 -6.31 11.92
N TRP A 54 -21.61 -5.12 11.59
CA TRP A 54 -20.84 -3.88 11.67
C TRP A 54 -20.50 -3.50 13.09
N ALA A 55 -21.46 -3.62 14.03
CA ALA A 55 -21.21 -3.30 15.44
C ALA A 55 -20.07 -4.12 16.03
N GLN A 56 -19.86 -5.36 15.60
CA GLN A 56 -18.73 -6.18 16.03
C GLN A 56 -17.38 -5.70 15.47
N ARG A 57 -17.36 -5.14 14.26
CA ARG A 57 -16.14 -4.75 13.52
C ARG A 57 -15.71 -3.33 13.77
N VAL A 58 -16.65 -2.43 14.00
CA VAL A 58 -16.36 -0.99 14.19
C VAL A 58 -16.47 -0.56 15.65
N ARG A 59 -16.41 -1.47 16.62
CA ARG A 59 -16.44 -1.12 18.03
C ARG A 59 -15.23 -0.29 18.42
N GLY A 60 -15.50 0.95 18.86
CA GLY A 60 -14.49 1.90 19.33
C GLY A 60 -13.80 1.52 20.64
N GLU A 61 -14.22 0.43 21.29
CA GLU A 61 -13.70 -0.05 22.57
C GLU A 61 -12.22 -0.49 22.53
N LYS A 62 -11.68 -0.72 21.33
CA LYS A 62 -10.27 -1.11 21.12
C LYS A 62 -9.31 0.07 21.07
N TYR A 63 -9.78 1.28 21.11
CA TYR A 63 -8.95 2.47 21.00
C TYR A 63 -8.67 3.05 22.39
N SER A 64 -7.40 3.42 22.64
CA SER A 64 -6.95 3.96 23.91
C SER A 64 -7.75 5.20 24.31
N ALA A 65 -8.09 5.28 25.62
CA ALA A 65 -8.70 6.48 26.20
C ALA A 65 -7.81 7.73 26.06
N ALA A 66 -6.49 7.55 25.92
CA ALA A 66 -5.54 8.63 25.69
C ALA A 66 -5.61 9.20 24.26
N MET A 67 -6.27 8.50 23.31
CA MET A 67 -6.45 9.01 21.95
C MET A 67 -7.42 10.22 21.97
N PRO A 68 -7.10 11.31 21.23
CA PRO A 68 -8.01 12.45 21.10
C PRO A 68 -9.42 12.03 20.65
N GLU A 69 -10.44 12.70 21.17
CA GLU A 69 -11.84 12.31 20.91
C GLU A 69 -12.19 12.31 19.42
N SER A 70 -11.69 13.29 18.66
CA SER A 70 -11.86 13.35 17.20
C SER A 70 -11.34 12.10 16.51
N MET A 71 -10.17 11.59 16.92
CA MET A 71 -9.60 10.37 16.37
C MET A 71 -10.38 9.12 16.79
N ARG A 72 -10.84 9.06 18.06
CA ARG A 72 -11.69 7.95 18.53
C ARG A 72 -13.00 7.85 17.77
N ARG A 73 -13.60 8.99 17.41
CA ARG A 73 -14.81 9.03 16.58
C ARG A 73 -14.57 8.57 15.15
N LEU A 74 -13.40 8.87 14.59
CA LEU A 74 -13.05 8.51 13.20
C LEU A 74 -12.54 7.07 13.05
N ALA A 75 -11.95 6.49 14.08
CA ALA A 75 -11.37 5.16 13.99
C ALA A 75 -12.37 4.07 13.52
N PRO A 76 -13.64 4.01 13.99
CA PRO A 76 -14.65 3.10 13.43
C PRO A 76 -14.92 3.35 11.93
N TRP A 77 -14.93 4.62 11.52
CA TRP A 77 -15.12 4.99 10.12
C TRP A 77 -13.94 4.61 9.24
N SER A 78 -12.72 4.64 9.76
CA SER A 78 -11.53 4.15 9.04
C SER A 78 -11.63 2.67 8.71
N ALA A 79 -12.05 1.84 9.68
CA ALA A 79 -12.29 0.42 9.45
C ALA A 79 -13.42 0.18 8.46
N TYR A 80 -14.52 0.94 8.55
CA TYR A 80 -15.62 0.90 7.59
C TYR A 80 -15.15 1.29 6.19
N ALA A 81 -14.44 2.40 6.03
CA ALA A 81 -13.95 2.89 4.75
C ALA A 81 -12.95 1.90 4.10
N ALA A 82 -12.01 1.36 4.88
CA ALA A 82 -11.08 0.35 4.39
C ALA A 82 -11.83 -0.90 3.90
N LEU A 83 -12.79 -1.39 4.67
CA LEU A 83 -13.54 -2.59 4.28
C LEU A 83 -14.46 -2.34 3.09
N CYS A 84 -15.26 -1.27 3.13
CA CYS A 84 -16.25 -0.98 2.08
C CYS A 84 -15.65 -0.44 0.80
N CYS A 85 -14.69 0.48 0.90
CA CYS A 85 -14.21 1.22 -0.26
C CYS A 85 -12.94 0.62 -0.88
N ARG A 86 -12.18 -0.16 -0.08
CA ARG A 86 -10.91 -0.73 -0.54
C ARG A 86 -11.00 -2.23 -0.77
N VAL A 87 -11.69 -2.96 0.09
CA VAL A 87 -11.72 -4.42 0.07
C VAL A 87 -12.95 -4.97 -0.66
N LEU A 88 -14.16 -4.48 -0.33
CA LEU A 88 -15.42 -4.95 -0.92
C LEU A 88 -15.83 -4.15 -2.14
N GLY A 89 -15.66 -2.84 -2.10
CA GLY A 89 -16.03 -1.92 -3.17
C GLY A 89 -14.92 -1.79 -4.20
N ARG A 90 -14.96 -2.60 -5.24
CA ARG A 90 -13.96 -2.58 -6.33
C ARG A 90 -14.27 -1.59 -7.43
N GLY A 91 -15.45 -1.05 -7.46
CA GLY A 91 -15.86 -0.01 -8.41
C GLY A 91 -15.94 1.33 -7.69
N SER A 92 -14.89 2.14 -7.75
CA SER A 92 -14.85 3.47 -7.16
C SER A 92 -14.44 4.50 -8.20
N LEU A 93 -14.52 5.78 -7.82
CA LEU A 93 -14.05 6.88 -8.68
C LEU A 93 -12.57 6.71 -9.09
N TYR A 94 -11.74 6.15 -8.19
CA TYR A 94 -10.30 5.95 -8.42
C TYR A 94 -9.96 4.57 -8.99
N GLN A 95 -10.83 3.58 -8.84
CA GLN A 95 -10.64 2.22 -9.35
C GLN A 95 -11.91 1.75 -10.07
N SER A 96 -12.34 2.52 -11.05
CA SER A 96 -13.54 2.23 -11.83
C SER A 96 -13.49 0.90 -12.60
N GLY A 97 -12.29 0.41 -12.88
CA GLY A 97 -12.06 -0.85 -13.58
C GLY A 97 -12.19 -2.11 -12.72
N GLY A 98 -12.35 -1.99 -11.40
CA GLY A 98 -12.45 -3.13 -10.50
C GLY A 98 -11.14 -3.86 -10.23
N ALA A 99 -10.00 -3.24 -10.49
CA ALA A 99 -8.69 -3.82 -10.26
C ALA A 99 -8.42 -4.05 -8.75
N VAL A 100 -7.67 -5.11 -8.46
CA VAL A 100 -7.14 -5.44 -7.14
C VAL A 100 -5.64 -5.16 -7.16
N GLY A 101 -5.18 -4.14 -6.43
CA GLY A 101 -3.76 -3.86 -6.26
C GLY A 101 -3.13 -4.85 -5.28
N PHE A 102 -2.04 -5.50 -5.66
CA PHE A 102 -1.38 -6.49 -4.83
C PHE A 102 -0.90 -5.89 -3.51
N ARG A 103 -0.07 -4.86 -3.56
CA ARG A 103 0.47 -4.18 -2.38
C ARG A 103 -0.59 -3.39 -1.63
N ASP A 104 -1.52 -2.75 -2.35
CA ASP A 104 -2.55 -1.90 -1.75
C ASP A 104 -3.45 -2.70 -0.83
N GLN A 105 -4.01 -3.81 -1.33
CA GLN A 105 -4.93 -4.60 -0.54
C GLN A 105 -4.26 -5.43 0.54
N LEU A 106 -2.98 -5.80 0.41
CA LEU A 106 -2.22 -6.36 1.52
C LEU A 106 -2.15 -5.36 2.69
N GLN A 107 -1.83 -4.09 2.42
CA GLN A 107 -1.81 -3.05 3.45
C GLN A 107 -3.19 -2.80 4.05
N ASP A 108 -4.23 -2.68 3.20
CA ASP A 108 -5.62 -2.51 3.64
C ASP A 108 -6.05 -3.63 4.59
N ARG A 109 -5.75 -4.89 4.25
CA ARG A 109 -6.09 -6.05 5.05
C ARG A 109 -5.31 -6.14 6.36
N ILE A 110 -4.04 -5.78 6.35
CA ILE A 110 -3.22 -5.75 7.57
C ILE A 110 -3.70 -4.66 8.52
N ASN A 111 -4.14 -3.52 8.03
CA ASN A 111 -4.73 -2.48 8.86
C ASN A 111 -6.08 -2.90 9.49
N LEU A 112 -6.76 -3.87 8.88
CA LEU A 112 -8.00 -4.45 9.42
C LEU A 112 -7.78 -5.60 10.42
N LEU A 113 -6.54 -6.01 10.71
CA LEU A 113 -6.25 -7.10 11.67
C LEU A 113 -7.00 -7.00 13.00
N PRO A 114 -7.16 -5.80 13.63
CA PRO A 114 -7.89 -5.71 14.90
C PRO A 114 -9.37 -6.11 14.80
N VAL A 115 -9.96 -6.09 13.61
CA VAL A 115 -11.39 -6.31 13.38
C VAL A 115 -11.69 -7.49 12.44
N ASP A 116 -10.75 -7.92 11.61
CA ASP A 116 -10.93 -9.00 10.62
C ASP A 116 -9.62 -9.77 10.33
N ALA A 117 -9.07 -10.40 11.36
CA ALA A 117 -7.83 -11.20 11.21
C ALA A 117 -8.00 -12.39 10.24
N ALA A 118 -9.19 -13.00 10.20
CA ALA A 118 -9.50 -14.08 9.28
C ALA A 118 -9.47 -13.61 7.82
N GLY A 119 -10.03 -12.43 7.53
CA GLY A 119 -9.99 -11.82 6.22
C GLY A 119 -8.56 -11.44 5.79
N ALA A 120 -7.74 -10.95 6.72
CA ALA A 120 -6.33 -10.69 6.45
C ALA A 120 -5.56 -11.97 6.09
N ARG A 121 -5.75 -13.04 6.87
CA ARG A 121 -5.17 -14.37 6.57
C ARG A 121 -5.56 -14.87 5.19
N ALA A 122 -6.85 -14.85 4.89
CA ALA A 122 -7.36 -15.31 3.60
C ALA A 122 -6.77 -14.51 2.43
N HIS A 123 -6.60 -13.21 2.60
CA HIS A 123 -6.03 -12.36 1.55
C HIS A 123 -4.52 -12.59 1.35
N ILE A 124 -3.74 -12.77 2.42
CA ILE A 124 -2.32 -13.15 2.31
C ILE A 124 -2.19 -14.44 1.49
N LEU A 125 -3.01 -15.45 1.79
CA LEU A 125 -3.00 -16.72 1.07
C LEU A 125 -3.41 -16.56 -0.40
N ALA A 126 -4.40 -15.72 -0.69
CA ALA A 126 -4.79 -15.39 -2.06
C ALA A 126 -3.65 -14.69 -2.83
N CYS A 127 -2.90 -13.79 -2.18
CA CYS A 127 -1.75 -13.13 -2.79
C CYS A 127 -0.62 -14.10 -3.17
N CYS A 128 -0.44 -15.20 -2.45
CA CYS A 128 0.51 -16.24 -2.85
C CYS A 128 0.18 -16.79 -4.26
N ALA A 129 -1.11 -16.99 -4.58
CA ALA A 129 -1.56 -17.43 -5.89
C ALA A 129 -1.43 -16.35 -7.00
N HIS A 130 -0.98 -15.14 -6.67
CA HIS A 130 -0.68 -14.04 -7.59
C HIS A 130 0.82 -13.73 -7.68
N GLN A 131 1.67 -14.65 -7.24
CA GLN A 131 3.12 -14.59 -7.36
C GLN A 131 3.61 -15.60 -8.40
N TYR A 132 4.54 -15.17 -9.26
CA TYR A 132 5.23 -16.05 -10.22
C TYR A 132 6.30 -16.91 -9.55
N ALA A 133 6.65 -18.03 -10.19
CA ALA A 133 7.67 -18.95 -9.67
C ALA A 133 9.05 -18.26 -9.47
N GLU A 134 9.36 -17.23 -10.23
CA GLU A 134 10.57 -16.41 -10.14
C GLU A 134 10.57 -15.47 -8.93
N GLY A 135 9.44 -15.27 -8.27
CA GLY A 135 9.28 -14.49 -7.05
C GLY A 135 8.70 -13.10 -7.23
N ASP A 136 8.58 -12.60 -8.46
CA ASP A 136 7.85 -11.37 -8.77
C ASP A 136 6.34 -11.60 -8.70
N VAL A 137 5.57 -10.51 -8.66
CA VAL A 137 4.13 -10.54 -8.41
C VAL A 137 3.38 -9.74 -9.47
N GLN A 138 2.09 -9.78 -9.38
CA GLN A 138 1.21 -8.89 -10.14
C GLN A 138 1.13 -7.54 -9.46
N HIS A 139 1.34 -6.45 -10.20
CA HIS A 139 1.11 -5.11 -9.67
C HIS A 139 -0.37 -4.91 -9.32
N TRP A 140 -1.24 -5.28 -10.26
CA TRP A 140 -2.69 -5.35 -10.05
C TRP A 140 -3.33 -6.37 -11.00
N TYR A 141 -4.52 -6.83 -10.67
CA TYR A 141 -5.25 -7.79 -11.45
C TYR A 141 -6.75 -7.55 -11.42
N HIS A 142 -7.46 -8.06 -12.44
CA HIS A 142 -8.92 -8.04 -12.53
C HIS A 142 -9.46 -9.44 -12.27
N PRO A 143 -10.15 -9.67 -11.14
CA PRO A 143 -10.89 -10.91 -10.95
C PRO A 143 -12.15 -10.89 -11.83
N THR A 144 -12.27 -11.85 -12.73
CA THR A 144 -13.37 -11.92 -13.71
C THR A 144 -14.55 -12.75 -13.22
N GLY A 145 -14.38 -13.49 -12.11
CA GLY A 145 -15.46 -14.25 -11.48
C GLY A 145 -15.87 -15.52 -12.20
N GLY A 146 -15.08 -16.05 -13.14
CA GLY A 146 -15.37 -17.30 -13.82
C GLY A 146 -14.65 -17.51 -15.14
N GLU A 147 -14.11 -16.47 -15.72
CA GLU A 147 -13.14 -16.53 -16.81
C GLU A 147 -11.72 -16.45 -16.25
N THR A 148 -10.73 -16.59 -17.10
CA THR A 148 -9.34 -16.41 -16.69
C THR A 148 -9.12 -14.98 -16.24
N ASP A 149 -8.76 -14.79 -14.99
CA ASP A 149 -8.35 -13.49 -14.45
C ASP A 149 -7.18 -12.93 -15.27
N LYS A 150 -7.07 -11.61 -15.35
CA LYS A 150 -5.99 -10.91 -16.04
C LYS A 150 -5.31 -9.95 -15.08
N GLY A 151 -4.02 -9.77 -15.25
CA GLY A 151 -3.27 -8.85 -14.42
C GLY A 151 -1.97 -8.39 -15.06
N VAL A 152 -1.31 -7.46 -14.40
CA VAL A 152 -0.07 -6.84 -14.87
C VAL A 152 1.11 -7.45 -14.14
N ARG A 153 1.96 -8.21 -14.85
CA ARG A 153 3.31 -8.52 -14.39
C ARG A 153 4.15 -7.27 -14.56
N THR A 154 4.90 -6.84 -13.54
CA THR A 154 5.62 -5.56 -13.55
C THR A 154 7.02 -5.68 -12.99
N ASP A 155 7.89 -4.76 -13.40
CA ASP A 155 9.21 -4.56 -12.81
C ASP A 155 9.21 -3.52 -11.66
N CYS A 156 8.04 -3.09 -11.19
CA CYS A 156 7.92 -2.28 -9.98
C CYS A 156 8.61 -2.97 -8.81
N SER A 157 9.46 -2.24 -8.10
CA SER A 157 10.49 -2.87 -7.27
C SER A 157 10.02 -3.28 -5.88
N ASP A 158 8.95 -2.69 -5.36
CA ASP A 158 8.49 -2.90 -3.99
C ASP A 158 7.34 -3.91 -3.85
N ASP A 159 6.55 -4.13 -4.91
CA ASP A 159 5.32 -4.91 -4.86
C ASP A 159 5.49 -6.26 -4.15
N LEU A 160 6.52 -7.00 -4.51
CA LEU A 160 6.77 -8.34 -3.99
C LEU A 160 7.13 -8.36 -2.50
N LEU A 161 7.69 -7.28 -1.96
CA LEU A 161 8.07 -7.18 -0.55
C LEU A 161 6.87 -6.99 0.39
N TRP A 162 5.74 -6.57 -0.14
CA TRP A 162 4.53 -6.40 0.67
C TRP A 162 3.94 -7.72 1.16
N LEU A 163 4.20 -8.84 0.45
CA LEU A 163 3.79 -10.16 0.92
C LEU A 163 4.54 -10.59 2.20
N PRO A 164 5.89 -10.66 2.24
CA PRO A 164 6.59 -10.98 3.48
C PRO A 164 6.36 -9.94 4.59
N TRP A 165 6.18 -8.65 4.25
CA TRP A 165 5.79 -7.64 5.22
C TRP A 165 4.45 -7.97 5.87
N ALA A 166 3.43 -8.29 5.06
CA ALA A 166 2.09 -8.62 5.54
C ALA A 166 2.08 -9.90 6.40
N VAL A 167 2.85 -10.91 6.01
CA VAL A 167 3.03 -12.15 6.80
C VAL A 167 3.63 -11.85 8.17
N CYS A 168 4.67 -10.98 8.23
CA CYS A 168 5.27 -10.57 9.50
C CYS A 168 4.28 -9.84 10.41
N GLU A 169 3.56 -8.85 9.87
CA GLU A 169 2.60 -8.08 10.65
C GLU A 169 1.44 -8.96 11.14
N TYR A 170 0.96 -9.88 10.29
CA TYR A 170 -0.08 -10.84 10.65
C TYR A 170 0.40 -11.78 11.77
N ALA A 171 1.52 -12.46 11.56
CA ALA A 171 2.05 -13.42 12.54
C ALA A 171 2.36 -12.76 13.89
N GLN A 172 2.96 -11.56 13.87
CA GLN A 172 3.29 -10.82 15.09
C GLN A 172 2.04 -10.45 15.91
N LYS A 173 0.96 -10.04 15.22
CA LYS A 173 -0.27 -9.56 15.89
C LYS A 173 -1.22 -10.67 16.32
N THR A 174 -1.21 -11.80 15.60
CA THR A 174 -2.15 -12.91 15.84
C THR A 174 -1.50 -14.07 16.58
N GLY A 175 -0.18 -14.22 16.51
CA GLY A 175 0.54 -15.40 16.98
C GLY A 175 0.44 -16.60 16.03
N ASP A 176 -0.29 -16.52 14.92
CA ASP A 176 -0.46 -17.59 13.94
C ASP A 176 0.76 -17.70 13.01
N THR A 177 1.76 -18.45 13.46
CA THR A 177 2.92 -18.80 12.65
C THR A 177 2.66 -19.99 11.73
N GLN A 178 1.56 -20.71 11.90
CA GLN A 178 1.19 -21.87 11.05
C GLN A 178 0.87 -21.41 9.62
N ILE A 179 0.53 -20.13 9.42
CA ILE A 179 0.36 -19.57 8.08
C ILE A 179 1.55 -19.86 7.17
N LEU A 180 2.78 -19.89 7.72
CA LEU A 180 4.02 -20.15 6.96
C LEU A 180 4.04 -21.52 6.27
N SER A 181 3.31 -22.49 6.79
CA SER A 181 3.24 -23.86 6.25
C SER A 181 2.11 -24.08 5.27
N ALA A 182 1.24 -23.09 5.07
CA ALA A 182 0.15 -23.21 4.09
C ALA A 182 0.73 -23.22 2.66
N GLU A 183 0.24 -24.12 1.81
CA GLU A 183 0.73 -24.31 0.44
C GLU A 183 -0.21 -23.67 -0.58
N TYR A 184 0.38 -22.98 -1.55
CA TYR A 184 -0.32 -22.34 -2.65
C TYR A 184 0.44 -22.50 -3.96
N PRO A 185 -0.25 -22.56 -5.11
CA PRO A 185 0.39 -22.60 -6.41
C PRO A 185 1.01 -21.23 -6.75
N PHE A 186 2.14 -21.26 -7.47
CA PHE A 186 2.66 -20.10 -8.16
C PHE A 186 1.92 -19.87 -9.48
N LEU A 187 1.98 -18.64 -10.01
CA LEU A 187 1.60 -18.37 -11.39
C LEU A 187 2.66 -18.90 -12.35
N ALA A 188 2.21 -19.40 -13.49
CA ALA A 188 3.05 -19.63 -14.65
C ALA A 188 2.93 -18.45 -15.62
N GLY A 189 4.04 -18.11 -16.27
CA GLY A 189 4.08 -17.06 -17.28
C GLY A 189 5.50 -16.71 -17.66
N GLU A 190 5.67 -16.17 -18.87
CA GLU A 190 6.97 -15.71 -19.33
C GLU A 190 7.44 -14.51 -18.51
N GLU A 191 8.75 -14.47 -18.21
CA GLU A 191 9.37 -13.30 -17.61
C GLU A 191 9.25 -12.08 -18.54
N LEU A 192 9.31 -10.88 -17.97
CA LEU A 192 9.41 -9.65 -18.76
C LEU A 192 10.73 -9.66 -19.53
N GLU A 193 10.70 -9.16 -20.76
CA GLU A 193 11.90 -8.98 -21.58
C GLU A 193 12.76 -7.82 -21.01
N GLU A 194 14.03 -7.76 -21.39
CA GLU A 194 15.02 -6.82 -20.82
C GLU A 194 14.59 -5.34 -20.84
N ASN A 195 13.75 -4.95 -21.80
CA ASN A 195 13.26 -3.57 -21.92
C ASN A 195 11.73 -3.46 -21.72
N GLU A 196 11.12 -4.51 -21.22
CA GLU A 196 9.70 -4.55 -20.96
C GLU A 196 9.43 -4.21 -19.49
N HIS A 197 8.64 -3.18 -19.27
CA HIS A 197 8.37 -2.66 -17.92
C HIS A 197 7.16 -3.29 -17.28
N ASP A 198 6.18 -3.66 -18.08
CA ASP A 198 4.96 -4.32 -17.63
C ASP A 198 4.28 -5.08 -18.76
N ARG A 199 3.49 -6.11 -18.39
CA ARG A 199 2.71 -6.89 -19.35
C ARG A 199 1.36 -7.26 -18.76
N TYR A 200 0.29 -6.79 -19.39
CA TYR A 200 -1.08 -7.19 -19.05
C TYR A 200 -1.44 -8.49 -19.75
N GLN A 201 -1.64 -9.55 -19.00
CA GLN A 201 -1.83 -10.90 -19.53
C GLN A 201 -2.83 -11.72 -18.71
N PRO A 202 -3.39 -12.82 -19.29
CA PRO A 202 -4.14 -13.80 -18.53
C PRO A 202 -3.29 -14.41 -17.42
N LEU A 203 -3.92 -14.71 -16.26
CA LEU A 203 -3.29 -15.39 -15.15
C LEU A 203 -3.42 -16.90 -15.37
N THR A 204 -2.30 -17.57 -15.49
CA THR A 204 -2.28 -19.03 -15.64
C THR A 204 -1.73 -19.63 -14.34
N PRO A 205 -2.54 -20.38 -13.59
CA PRO A 205 -2.02 -21.13 -12.44
C PRO A 205 -0.92 -22.10 -12.89
N GLY A 206 0.21 -22.05 -12.19
CA GLY A 206 1.31 -22.98 -12.43
C GLY A 206 1.03 -24.35 -11.78
N THR A 207 1.86 -25.31 -12.13
CA THR A 207 1.85 -26.65 -11.51
C THR A 207 2.74 -26.72 -10.26
N GLU A 208 3.64 -25.77 -10.11
CA GLU A 208 4.51 -25.65 -8.95
C GLU A 208 3.76 -25.03 -7.77
N THR A 209 3.89 -25.64 -6.60
CA THR A 209 3.33 -25.15 -5.34
C THR A 209 4.45 -24.88 -4.35
N GLY A 210 4.25 -23.91 -3.47
CA GLY A 210 5.17 -23.62 -2.39
C GLY A 210 4.41 -23.24 -1.12
N THR A 211 5.09 -23.37 0.01
CA THR A 211 4.58 -22.83 1.27
C THR A 211 4.63 -21.29 1.26
N VAL A 212 3.82 -20.64 2.09
CA VAL A 212 3.91 -19.17 2.30
C VAL A 212 5.33 -18.74 2.65
N LEU A 213 6.06 -19.58 3.42
CA LEU A 213 7.48 -19.35 3.69
C LEU A 213 8.30 -19.29 2.39
N GLU A 214 8.06 -20.22 1.46
CA GLU A 214 8.76 -20.25 0.18
C GLU A 214 8.38 -19.07 -0.72
N HIS A 215 7.09 -18.68 -0.76
CA HIS A 215 6.64 -17.49 -1.45
C HIS A 215 7.36 -16.23 -0.95
N CYS A 216 7.44 -16.05 0.38
CA CYS A 216 8.18 -14.91 0.97
C CYS A 216 9.68 -14.98 0.65
N ARG A 217 10.28 -16.17 0.74
CA ARG A 217 11.71 -16.37 0.42
C ARG A 217 12.01 -15.98 -1.02
N ARG A 218 11.18 -16.40 -1.99
CA ARG A 218 11.34 -16.05 -3.41
C ARG A 218 11.20 -14.56 -3.64
N ALA A 219 10.29 -13.87 -2.96
CA ALA A 219 10.18 -12.42 -3.04
C ALA A 219 11.50 -11.72 -2.65
N PHE A 220 12.09 -12.09 -1.51
CA PHE A 220 13.40 -11.55 -1.11
C PHE A 220 14.51 -11.88 -2.11
N MET A 221 14.55 -13.14 -2.56
CA MET A 221 15.59 -13.58 -3.51
C MET A 221 15.46 -12.86 -4.85
N ARG A 222 14.23 -12.58 -5.33
CA ARG A 222 14.01 -11.82 -6.57
C ARG A 222 14.53 -10.39 -6.44
N VAL A 223 14.28 -9.70 -5.31
CA VAL A 223 14.84 -8.36 -5.07
C VAL A 223 16.37 -8.39 -5.06
N LEU A 224 16.97 -9.36 -4.37
CA LEU A 224 18.44 -9.49 -4.31
C LEU A 224 19.05 -9.87 -5.66
N ALA A 225 18.35 -10.65 -6.49
CA ALA A 225 18.79 -11.04 -7.83
C ALA A 225 18.79 -9.86 -8.82
N ARG A 226 17.91 -8.87 -8.61
CA ARG A 226 17.96 -7.60 -9.39
C ARG A 226 19.24 -6.81 -9.11
N GLY A 227 19.91 -7.08 -7.99
CA GLY A 227 21.19 -6.47 -7.63
C GLY A 227 21.07 -5.11 -6.96
N VAL A 228 22.21 -4.42 -6.93
CA VAL A 228 22.36 -3.08 -6.34
C VAL A 228 23.09 -2.17 -7.33
N GLY A 229 22.80 -0.88 -7.25
CA GLY A 229 23.46 0.12 -8.08
C GLY A 229 24.82 0.56 -7.55
N ALA A 230 25.33 1.66 -8.09
CA ALA A 230 26.67 2.19 -7.81
C ALA A 230 26.87 2.61 -6.34
N HIS A 231 25.78 2.94 -5.62
CA HIS A 231 25.81 3.33 -4.22
C HIS A 231 25.50 2.16 -3.28
N GLY A 232 25.33 0.94 -3.82
CA GLY A 232 24.99 -0.25 -3.05
C GLY A 232 23.52 -0.33 -2.63
N LEU A 233 22.69 0.57 -3.13
CA LEU A 233 21.25 0.61 -2.89
C LEU A 233 20.52 -0.29 -3.89
N LEU A 234 19.33 -0.75 -3.52
CA LEU A 234 18.49 -1.56 -4.39
C LEU A 234 17.98 -0.74 -5.59
N HIS A 235 17.91 -1.39 -6.75
CA HIS A 235 17.40 -0.76 -7.96
C HIS A 235 15.92 -0.42 -7.83
N ILE A 236 15.53 0.79 -8.30
CA ILE A 236 14.15 1.28 -8.26
C ILE A 236 13.27 0.62 -9.33
N GLY A 237 13.87 0.05 -10.40
CA GLY A 237 13.10 -0.51 -11.50
C GLY A 237 12.23 0.54 -12.20
N THR A 238 11.01 0.17 -12.53
CA THR A 238 9.99 1.05 -13.13
C THR A 238 9.15 1.78 -12.09
N GLY A 239 9.72 2.05 -10.95
CA GLY A 239 9.12 2.69 -9.80
C GLY A 239 9.27 1.83 -8.55
N ASP A 240 9.09 2.46 -7.41
CA ASP A 240 8.91 1.82 -6.12
C ASP A 240 7.49 2.15 -5.61
N TRP A 241 7.29 2.39 -4.31
CA TRP A 241 5.99 2.83 -3.79
C TRP A 241 5.41 4.04 -4.55
N ASN A 242 6.27 4.92 -5.06
CA ASN A 242 5.85 5.99 -5.95
C ASN A 242 5.95 5.50 -7.41
N ASP A 243 4.86 4.91 -7.91
CA ASP A 243 4.74 4.43 -9.30
C ASP A 243 5.09 5.52 -10.32
N ALA A 244 4.87 6.78 -9.94
CA ALA A 244 5.08 7.91 -10.82
C ALA A 244 6.57 8.26 -11.03
N PHE A 245 7.49 7.57 -10.32
CA PHE A 245 8.94 7.64 -10.53
C PHE A 245 9.44 6.62 -11.56
N ASP A 246 8.61 6.27 -12.53
CA ASP A 246 8.83 5.20 -13.50
C ASP A 246 10.01 5.44 -14.47
N ARG A 247 10.65 6.60 -14.42
CA ARG A 247 11.81 6.94 -15.25
C ARG A 247 13.10 7.14 -14.47
N VAL A 248 13.06 7.09 -13.16
CA VAL A 248 14.26 7.25 -12.32
C VAL A 248 15.28 6.13 -12.60
N GLY A 249 14.80 4.90 -12.78
CA GLY A 249 15.61 3.71 -13.06
C GLY A 249 15.27 3.03 -14.37
N ALA A 250 14.77 3.74 -15.39
CA ALA A 250 14.33 3.16 -16.65
C ALA A 250 15.45 2.47 -17.48
N GLN A 251 16.73 2.75 -17.17
CA GLN A 251 17.88 2.08 -17.79
C GLN A 251 18.48 0.99 -16.86
N GLY A 252 17.78 0.60 -15.81
CA GLY A 252 18.16 -0.46 -14.90
C GLY A 252 19.29 -0.10 -13.92
N ARG A 253 19.65 1.19 -13.75
CA ARG A 253 20.72 1.63 -12.84
C ARG A 253 20.24 2.52 -11.70
N GLY A 254 19.07 3.13 -11.83
CA GLY A 254 18.49 4.00 -10.80
C GLY A 254 18.25 3.26 -9.50
N GLU A 255 18.42 3.95 -8.39
CA GLU A 255 18.44 3.37 -7.05
C GLU A 255 17.41 4.03 -6.13
N SER A 256 16.81 3.25 -5.22
CA SER A 256 15.87 3.74 -4.21
C SER A 256 16.40 3.57 -2.78
N VAL A 257 16.55 4.68 -2.08
CA VAL A 257 16.89 4.69 -0.65
C VAL A 257 15.70 4.18 0.17
N TRP A 258 14.47 4.59 -0.19
CA TRP A 258 13.26 4.13 0.48
C TRP A 258 13.08 2.61 0.38
N LEU A 259 13.20 2.03 -0.81
CA LEU A 259 13.11 0.58 -1.02
C LEU A 259 14.16 -0.17 -0.21
N THR A 260 15.37 0.39 -0.16
CA THR A 260 16.49 -0.21 0.59
C THR A 260 16.20 -0.25 2.09
N TRP A 261 15.62 0.80 2.66
CA TRP A 261 15.11 0.80 4.03
C TRP A 261 13.96 -0.20 4.21
N PHE A 262 12.99 -0.21 3.29
CA PHE A 262 11.84 -1.12 3.35
C PHE A 262 12.28 -2.59 3.35
N PHE A 263 13.23 -2.94 2.47
CA PHE A 263 13.84 -4.27 2.45
C PHE A 263 14.50 -4.60 3.79
N ALA A 264 15.35 -3.72 4.30
CA ALA A 264 16.09 -3.96 5.56
C ALA A 264 15.14 -4.24 6.73
N VAL A 265 14.11 -3.39 6.90
CA VAL A 265 13.10 -3.53 7.96
C VAL A 265 12.33 -4.85 7.81
N THR A 266 11.86 -5.15 6.59
CA THR A 266 11.05 -6.34 6.33
C THR A 266 11.86 -7.62 6.46
N ALA A 267 13.08 -7.64 5.94
CA ALA A 267 13.98 -8.80 6.02
C ALA A 267 14.36 -9.13 7.47
N ARG A 268 14.63 -8.14 8.33
CA ARG A 268 14.88 -8.37 9.76
C ARG A 268 13.67 -8.95 10.48
N LYS A 269 12.49 -8.41 10.25
CA LYS A 269 11.24 -8.94 10.84
C LYS A 269 11.00 -10.38 10.41
N PHE A 270 11.20 -10.66 9.12
CA PHE A 270 11.01 -12.01 8.60
C PHE A 270 12.08 -12.99 9.12
N ALA A 271 13.33 -12.58 9.20
CA ALA A 271 14.41 -13.37 9.80
C ALA A 271 14.10 -13.74 11.25
N ALA A 272 13.60 -12.79 12.04
CA ALA A 272 13.19 -13.04 13.42
C ALA A 272 12.01 -14.03 13.53
N LEU A 273 11.14 -14.07 12.50
CA LEU A 273 9.99 -14.97 12.46
C LEU A 273 10.37 -16.42 12.12
N ILE A 274 11.33 -16.64 11.19
CA ILE A 274 11.63 -17.97 10.65
C ILE A 274 12.77 -18.69 11.35
N GLY A 275 13.78 -17.99 11.83
CA GLY A 275 15.00 -18.58 12.43
C GLY A 275 15.87 -19.38 11.46
N GLY A 276 16.97 -19.94 11.95
CA GLY A 276 17.86 -20.81 11.18
C GLY A 276 18.70 -20.09 10.11
N HIS A 277 19.38 -20.88 9.27
CA HIS A 277 20.36 -20.35 8.29
C HIS A 277 19.77 -19.35 7.29
N ALA A 278 18.53 -19.55 6.83
CA ALA A 278 17.86 -18.59 5.95
C ALA A 278 17.65 -17.24 6.64
N ALA A 279 17.34 -17.24 7.93
CA ALA A 279 17.24 -16.02 8.73
C ALA A 279 18.58 -15.28 8.83
N GLU A 280 19.68 -16.01 9.02
CA GLU A 280 21.04 -15.42 9.08
C GLU A 280 21.39 -14.72 7.76
N GLN A 281 21.09 -15.35 6.62
CA GLN A 281 21.32 -14.77 5.29
C GLN A 281 20.50 -13.50 5.08
N LEU A 282 19.23 -13.50 5.47
CA LEU A 282 18.37 -12.32 5.38
C LEU A 282 18.82 -11.19 6.30
N ALA A 283 19.27 -11.53 7.52
CA ALA A 283 19.80 -10.55 8.47
C ALA A 283 21.07 -9.87 7.91
N LEU A 284 21.98 -10.65 7.30
CA LEU A 284 23.16 -10.10 6.63
C LEU A 284 22.81 -9.22 5.43
N ALA A 285 21.80 -9.60 4.64
CA ALA A 285 21.33 -8.78 3.54
C ALA A 285 20.71 -7.46 4.06
N ALA A 286 19.89 -7.53 5.10
CA ALA A 286 19.32 -6.37 5.77
C ALA A 286 20.40 -5.42 6.31
N GLU A 287 21.46 -5.97 6.90
CA GLU A 287 22.58 -5.16 7.40
C GLU A 287 23.33 -4.43 6.28
N ARG A 288 23.54 -5.10 5.13
CA ARG A 288 24.12 -4.44 3.94
C ARG A 288 23.23 -3.30 3.43
N CYS A 289 21.91 -3.54 3.36
CA CYS A 289 20.94 -2.52 2.96
C CYS A 289 20.94 -1.33 3.92
N THR A 290 20.94 -1.55 5.22
CA THR A 290 21.04 -0.46 6.22
C THR A 290 22.30 0.36 6.01
N ARG A 291 23.47 -0.27 5.84
CA ARG A 291 24.72 0.48 5.60
C ARG A 291 24.69 1.30 4.32
N ALA A 292 24.11 0.74 3.24
CA ALA A 292 23.97 1.48 1.98
C ALA A 292 23.01 2.66 2.09
N ALA A 293 21.89 2.47 2.76
CA ALA A 293 20.90 3.54 2.97
C ALA A 293 21.44 4.63 3.93
N GLU A 294 22.21 4.26 4.96
CA GLU A 294 22.92 5.21 5.83
C GLU A 294 23.94 6.06 5.02
N ALA A 295 24.64 5.47 4.06
CA ALA A 295 25.57 6.19 3.21
C ALA A 295 24.88 7.21 2.28
N ALA A 296 23.56 7.11 2.11
CA ALA A 296 22.76 8.10 1.37
C ALA A 296 22.40 9.33 2.21
N TRP A 297 22.97 9.50 3.40
CA TRP A 297 22.84 10.69 4.24
C TRP A 297 23.35 11.94 3.52
N ASP A 298 22.56 13.03 3.53
CA ASP A 298 22.83 14.30 2.82
C ASP A 298 23.08 15.47 3.79
N GLY A 299 23.50 15.18 5.01
CA GLY A 299 23.85 16.18 6.01
C GLY A 299 22.71 16.57 6.95
N ALA A 300 21.46 16.54 6.50
CA ALA A 300 20.29 16.86 7.32
C ALA A 300 19.12 15.87 7.13
N TRP A 301 19.14 15.08 6.09
CA TRP A 301 18.15 14.04 5.80
C TRP A 301 18.73 12.97 4.85
N TYR A 302 18.04 11.86 4.64
CA TYR A 302 18.41 10.85 3.66
C TYR A 302 17.88 11.21 2.28
N ARG A 303 18.68 11.02 1.24
CA ARG A 303 18.25 11.12 -0.16
C ARG A 303 17.10 10.17 -0.43
N ARG A 304 16.31 10.50 -1.46
CA ARG A 304 15.22 9.62 -1.91
C ARG A 304 15.73 8.48 -2.80
N GLY A 305 16.75 8.76 -3.59
CA GLY A 305 17.33 7.82 -4.53
C GLY A 305 18.37 8.46 -5.44
N TYR A 306 18.70 7.73 -6.52
CA TYR A 306 19.58 8.19 -7.58
C TYR A 306 19.01 7.83 -8.93
N TYR A 307 19.16 8.72 -9.89
CA TYR A 307 18.82 8.47 -11.29
C TYR A 307 19.81 7.51 -11.95
N ASP A 308 19.46 6.99 -13.15
CA ASP A 308 20.32 6.12 -13.95
C ASP A 308 21.71 6.68 -14.24
N ASP A 309 21.86 7.99 -14.29
CA ASP A 309 23.14 8.71 -14.50
C ASP A 309 23.90 9.01 -13.21
N GLY A 310 23.39 8.57 -12.06
CA GLY A 310 23.99 8.79 -10.74
C GLY A 310 23.67 10.14 -10.11
N GLN A 311 22.86 10.98 -10.74
CA GLN A 311 22.41 12.23 -10.10
C GLN A 311 21.51 11.91 -8.92
N PRO A 312 21.64 12.65 -7.77
CA PRO A 312 20.82 12.40 -6.60
C PRO A 312 19.40 12.94 -6.77
N LEU A 313 18.42 12.17 -6.28
CA LEU A 313 17.06 12.57 -6.04
C LEU A 313 16.86 12.70 -4.52
N GLY A 314 16.21 13.78 -4.05
CA GLY A 314 15.99 13.99 -2.62
C GLY A 314 17.20 14.60 -1.90
N SER A 315 18.04 15.34 -2.58
CA SER A 315 19.23 16.01 -2.03
C SER A 315 18.99 17.50 -1.82
N GLU A 316 19.66 18.09 -0.84
CA GLU A 316 19.70 19.54 -0.66
C GLU A 316 20.12 20.29 -1.94
N LYS A 317 20.96 19.64 -2.75
CA LYS A 317 21.44 20.19 -4.04
C LYS A 317 20.45 20.02 -5.19
N SER A 318 19.39 19.24 -5.00
CA SER A 318 18.36 19.06 -6.02
C SER A 318 17.51 20.32 -6.15
N GLY A 319 17.19 20.71 -7.36
CA GLY A 319 16.31 21.86 -7.60
C GLY A 319 14.84 21.60 -7.32
N GLU A 320 14.45 20.32 -7.34
CA GLU A 320 13.10 19.78 -7.12
C GLU A 320 13.22 18.51 -6.30
N CYS A 321 12.16 18.12 -5.59
CA CYS A 321 12.17 16.98 -4.68
C CYS A 321 13.43 16.95 -3.82
N ARG A 322 13.70 18.03 -3.10
CA ARG A 322 14.91 18.13 -2.25
C ARG A 322 14.83 17.20 -1.06
N ILE A 323 13.64 17.08 -0.47
CA ILE A 323 13.34 16.20 0.66
C ILE A 323 12.07 15.44 0.39
N ASP A 324 12.03 14.17 0.77
CA ASP A 324 10.90 13.26 0.63
C ASP A 324 10.56 12.63 1.99
N ALA A 325 9.27 12.58 2.33
CA ALA A 325 8.80 12.13 3.64
C ALA A 325 9.06 10.65 3.91
N ILE A 326 8.92 9.80 2.87
CA ILE A 326 8.91 8.35 3.09
C ILE A 326 10.31 7.78 3.33
N ALA A 327 11.34 8.36 2.72
CA ALA A 327 12.73 7.95 2.99
C ALA A 327 13.10 8.21 4.46
N GLN A 328 12.68 9.36 5.03
CA GLN A 328 12.92 9.71 6.42
C GLN A 328 12.11 8.83 7.38
N ALA A 329 10.84 8.58 7.05
CA ALA A 329 9.98 7.73 7.86
C ALA A 329 10.49 6.28 7.96
N PHE A 330 10.95 5.71 6.84
CA PHE A 330 11.41 4.33 6.82
C PHE A 330 12.78 4.13 7.47
N ALA A 331 13.65 5.12 7.43
CA ALA A 331 14.88 5.12 8.25
C ALA A 331 14.55 4.97 9.74
N ALA A 332 13.51 5.65 10.23
CA ALA A 332 13.06 5.54 11.61
C ALA A 332 12.43 4.17 11.97
N PHE A 333 12.03 3.39 10.99
CA PHE A 333 11.53 2.03 11.21
C PHE A 333 12.64 0.99 11.32
N ASP A 334 13.85 1.29 10.82
CA ASP A 334 15.01 0.45 10.98
C ASP A 334 15.71 0.75 12.31
N THR A 335 15.61 -0.20 13.25
CA THR A 335 16.22 -0.08 14.59
C THR A 335 17.77 -0.09 14.57
N HIS A 336 18.38 -0.30 13.40
CA HIS A 336 19.83 -0.29 13.19
C HIS A 336 20.31 0.97 12.46
N ALA A 337 19.41 1.85 12.07
CA ALA A 337 19.74 3.18 11.55
C ALA A 337 20.40 4.05 12.65
N ASP A 338 21.24 5.01 12.26
CA ASP A 338 21.86 5.93 13.22
C ASP A 338 20.79 6.81 13.89
N PRO A 339 20.62 6.72 15.22
CA PRO A 339 19.58 7.47 15.92
C PRO A 339 19.72 9.00 15.78
N ALA A 340 20.94 9.51 15.63
CA ALA A 340 21.15 10.95 15.44
C ALA A 340 20.73 11.39 14.04
N HIS A 341 21.04 10.61 13.01
CA HIS A 341 20.57 10.84 11.66
C HIS A 341 19.04 10.75 11.58
N VAL A 342 18.44 9.70 12.17
CA VAL A 342 16.98 9.53 12.22
C VAL A 342 16.31 10.75 12.89
N HIS A 343 16.85 11.20 14.03
CA HIS A 343 16.31 12.39 14.72
C HIS A 343 16.38 13.63 13.82
N CYS A 344 17.53 13.89 13.20
CA CYS A 344 17.73 15.03 12.31
C CYS A 344 16.83 14.94 11.06
N ALA A 345 16.74 13.76 10.44
CA ALA A 345 15.91 13.51 9.26
C ALA A 345 14.41 13.76 9.52
N LEU A 346 13.91 13.27 10.65
CA LEU A 346 12.52 13.51 11.06
C LEU A 346 12.28 14.99 11.39
N THR A 347 13.26 15.69 11.96
CA THR A 347 13.17 17.13 12.22
C THR A 347 13.07 17.89 10.90
N SER A 348 13.97 17.62 9.96
CA SER A 348 13.94 18.21 8.63
C SER A 348 12.63 17.95 7.89
N ALA A 349 12.10 16.71 7.98
CA ALA A 349 10.83 16.35 7.35
C ALA A 349 9.67 17.15 7.94
N VAL A 350 9.60 17.29 9.28
CA VAL A 350 8.55 18.09 9.92
C VAL A 350 8.66 19.56 9.59
N GLU A 351 9.87 20.11 9.59
CA GLU A 351 10.10 21.54 9.33
C GLU A 351 9.83 21.93 7.87
N GLN A 352 10.18 21.07 6.91
CA GLN A 352 10.09 21.38 5.48
C GLN A 352 8.82 20.90 4.82
N LEU A 353 8.21 19.81 5.32
CA LEU A 353 7.05 19.18 4.67
C LEU A 353 5.73 19.45 5.39
N PHE A 354 5.75 19.78 6.68
CA PHE A 354 4.52 20.05 7.42
C PHE A 354 4.19 21.54 7.44
N ASP A 355 3.30 21.96 6.56
CA ASP A 355 2.67 23.27 6.56
C ASP A 355 1.60 23.34 7.66
N ARG A 356 1.97 23.93 8.82
CA ARG A 356 1.09 24.01 9.98
C ARG A 356 -0.04 25.01 9.81
N GLU A 357 0.16 26.02 8.97
CA GLU A 357 -0.83 27.07 8.72
C GLU A 357 -2.05 26.48 7.95
N HIS A 358 -1.76 25.63 6.96
CA HIS A 358 -2.79 25.03 6.11
C HIS A 358 -3.13 23.57 6.49
N ASN A 359 -2.52 23.02 7.54
CA ASN A 359 -2.65 21.60 7.93
C ASN A 359 -2.31 20.62 6.81
N VAL A 360 -1.27 20.91 6.02
CA VAL A 360 -0.85 20.10 4.88
C VAL A 360 0.49 19.45 5.15
N VAL A 361 0.58 18.13 4.92
CA VAL A 361 1.85 17.39 4.97
C VAL A 361 2.21 16.97 3.55
N ARG A 362 3.19 17.63 2.95
CA ARG A 362 3.65 17.36 1.61
C ARG A 362 4.39 16.01 1.55
N LEU A 363 4.19 15.27 0.46
CA LEU A 363 4.93 14.03 0.25
C LEU A 363 6.41 14.31 0.04
N PHE A 364 6.73 15.31 -0.76
CA PHE A 364 8.07 15.87 -0.97
C PHE A 364 8.00 17.34 -1.36
N ASP A 365 9.11 18.05 -1.27
CA ASP A 365 9.22 19.47 -1.61
C ASP A 365 10.60 19.81 -2.23
N PRO A 366 10.69 20.70 -3.23
CA PRO A 366 9.62 21.23 -4.09
C PRO A 366 9.03 20.18 -5.06
N PRO A 367 7.79 20.40 -5.57
CA PRO A 367 7.20 19.56 -6.60
C PRO A 367 8.05 19.48 -7.88
N ILE A 368 7.91 18.38 -8.62
CA ILE A 368 8.63 18.14 -9.87
C ILE A 368 7.86 18.76 -11.04
N THR A 369 8.53 19.66 -11.77
CA THR A 369 7.98 20.37 -12.92
C THR A 369 8.89 20.31 -14.14
N ARG A 370 10.20 20.12 -13.91
CA ARG A 370 11.22 20.08 -14.96
C ARG A 370 11.18 18.77 -15.75
N ARG A 371 11.66 18.82 -16.97
CA ARG A 371 11.75 17.65 -17.85
C ARG A 371 13.05 16.86 -17.69
N THR A 372 14.07 17.50 -17.09
CA THR A 372 15.40 16.93 -16.94
C THR A 372 15.93 17.18 -15.54
N PRO A 373 16.37 16.14 -14.82
CA PRO A 373 16.32 14.72 -15.22
C PRO A 373 14.88 14.23 -15.38
N GLU A 374 14.67 13.19 -16.20
CA GLU A 374 13.34 12.63 -16.40
C GLU A 374 12.99 11.71 -15.22
N THR A 375 11.99 12.11 -14.44
CA THR A 375 11.57 11.38 -13.24
C THR A 375 10.43 10.40 -13.51
N GLY A 376 9.60 10.70 -14.53
CA GLY A 376 8.47 9.89 -14.90
C GLY A 376 7.16 10.66 -14.97
N TYR A 377 6.04 9.93 -14.95
CA TYR A 377 4.72 10.54 -15.10
C TYR A 377 4.26 11.35 -13.87
N VAL A 378 5.02 11.36 -12.77
CA VAL A 378 4.81 12.26 -11.62
C VAL A 378 4.63 13.71 -12.06
N ARG A 379 5.36 14.13 -13.08
CA ARG A 379 5.29 15.46 -13.67
C ARG A 379 3.95 15.76 -14.35
N SER A 380 3.20 14.75 -14.75
CA SER A 380 1.87 14.93 -15.35
C SER A 380 0.83 15.36 -14.32
N TYR A 381 1.11 15.15 -13.04
CA TYR A 381 0.31 15.72 -11.97
C TYR A 381 0.72 17.17 -11.73
N GLY A 382 -0.25 18.06 -11.55
CA GLY A 382 0.02 19.45 -11.19
C GLY A 382 0.86 19.54 -9.90
N ALA A 383 1.70 20.54 -9.81
CA ALA A 383 2.52 20.79 -8.62
C ALA A 383 1.63 20.89 -7.36
N GLY A 384 1.96 20.16 -6.32
CA GLY A 384 1.18 20.05 -5.09
C GLY A 384 -0.03 19.13 -5.17
N LEU A 385 -0.18 18.32 -6.24
CA LEU A 385 -1.26 17.36 -6.38
C LEU A 385 -0.74 15.92 -6.39
N ARG A 386 -1.49 15.02 -5.73
CA ARG A 386 -1.20 13.59 -5.65
C ARG A 386 0.25 13.35 -5.20
N GLU A 387 0.95 12.45 -5.89
CA GLU A 387 2.35 12.10 -5.62
C GLU A 387 3.33 13.24 -5.97
N ASN A 388 2.90 14.28 -6.69
CA ASN A 388 3.77 15.41 -7.04
C ASN A 388 3.82 16.49 -5.95
N GLY A 389 4.32 16.13 -4.78
CA GLY A 389 4.49 17.05 -3.65
C GLY A 389 3.17 17.47 -2.98
N GLY A 390 2.05 16.81 -3.29
CA GLY A 390 0.77 17.03 -2.62
C GLY A 390 0.73 16.42 -1.21
N GLN A 391 -0.37 16.67 -0.49
CA GLN A 391 -0.67 15.91 0.70
C GLN A 391 -1.08 14.50 0.31
N TYR A 392 -0.15 13.58 0.39
CA TYR A 392 -0.42 12.17 0.19
C TYR A 392 -0.59 11.52 1.56
N THR A 393 -1.84 11.26 1.95
CA THR A 393 -2.20 10.82 3.31
C THR A 393 -1.42 9.59 3.76
N HIS A 394 -1.14 8.65 2.89
CA HIS A 394 -0.36 7.45 3.19
C HIS A 394 1.07 7.79 3.66
N GLY A 395 1.80 8.61 2.90
CA GLY A 395 3.15 9.06 3.28
C GLY A 395 3.15 9.91 4.55
N ALA A 396 2.14 10.78 4.71
CA ALA A 396 1.97 11.58 5.92
C ALA A 396 1.73 10.70 7.17
N LEU A 397 0.96 9.61 7.04
CA LEU A 397 0.72 8.67 8.13
C LEU A 397 1.99 7.87 8.48
N TRP A 398 2.83 7.51 7.52
CA TRP A 398 4.14 6.90 7.82
C TRP A 398 5.04 7.88 8.58
N LEU A 399 5.07 9.15 8.20
CA LEU A 399 5.83 10.16 8.95
C LEU A 399 5.29 10.30 10.39
N ALA A 400 3.98 10.36 10.57
CA ALA A 400 3.36 10.37 11.89
C ALA A 400 3.74 9.14 12.71
N MET A 401 3.70 7.95 12.10
CA MET A 401 4.05 6.69 12.75
C MET A 401 5.54 6.64 13.15
N ALA A 402 6.42 7.18 12.30
CA ALA A 402 7.85 7.29 12.60
C ALA A 402 8.12 8.21 13.80
N LEU A 403 7.45 9.36 13.86
CA LEU A 403 7.51 10.27 14.99
C LEU A 403 7.02 9.62 16.29
N LEU A 404 5.87 8.93 16.23
CA LEU A 404 5.34 8.22 17.40
C LEU A 404 6.30 7.12 17.89
N ARG A 405 6.90 6.35 16.99
CA ARG A 405 7.84 5.27 17.33
C ARG A 405 9.15 5.78 17.93
N THR A 406 9.57 6.97 17.56
CA THR A 406 10.78 7.64 18.09
C THR A 406 10.51 8.49 19.32
N GLY A 407 9.30 8.44 19.90
CA GLY A 407 8.91 9.17 21.11
C GLY A 407 8.52 10.64 20.88
N ARG A 408 8.48 11.10 19.63
CA ARG A 408 8.05 12.47 19.26
C ARG A 408 6.52 12.53 19.17
N THR A 409 5.85 12.21 20.26
CA THR A 409 4.40 11.96 20.31
C THR A 409 3.58 13.17 19.90
N ASP A 410 3.94 14.37 20.38
CA ASP A 410 3.17 15.59 20.10
C ASP A 410 3.17 15.93 18.61
N GLU A 411 4.31 15.79 17.94
CA GLU A 411 4.43 16.05 16.50
C GLU A 411 3.70 15.00 15.68
N GLY A 412 3.83 13.70 16.04
CA GLY A 412 3.09 12.63 15.41
C GLY A 412 1.57 12.83 15.52
N VAL A 413 1.07 13.24 16.68
CA VAL A 413 -0.35 13.57 16.89
C VAL A 413 -0.78 14.81 16.11
N GLN A 414 0.07 15.83 15.99
CA GLN A 414 -0.22 17.00 15.15
C GLN A 414 -0.41 16.63 13.69
N ILE A 415 0.48 15.80 13.14
CA ILE A 415 0.35 15.30 11.75
C ILE A 415 -0.92 14.45 11.60
N LEU A 416 -1.20 13.54 12.54
CA LEU A 416 -2.43 12.77 12.50
C LEU A 416 -3.69 13.66 12.49
N ARG A 417 -3.69 14.75 13.25
CA ARG A 417 -4.80 15.72 13.24
C ARG A 417 -4.88 16.46 11.90
N ALA A 418 -3.74 16.88 11.36
CA ALA A 418 -3.68 17.63 10.10
C ALA A 418 -4.26 16.86 8.92
N VAL A 419 -4.09 15.53 8.87
CA VAL A 419 -4.63 14.71 7.77
C VAL A 419 -6.10 14.31 7.93
N LEU A 420 -6.75 14.68 9.04
CA LEU A 420 -8.17 14.39 9.24
C LEU A 420 -9.03 15.32 8.38
N PRO A 421 -10.12 14.80 7.77
CA PRO A 421 -11.05 15.64 7.01
C PRO A 421 -11.57 16.86 7.81
N ALA A 422 -11.79 16.69 9.11
CA ALA A 422 -12.24 17.77 9.99
C ALA A 422 -11.23 18.92 10.18
N ALA A 423 -9.96 18.72 9.82
CA ALA A 423 -8.95 19.78 9.85
C ALA A 423 -9.04 20.72 8.64
N HIS A 424 -9.80 20.34 7.63
CA HIS A 424 -9.99 21.06 6.36
C HIS A 424 -11.43 21.51 6.16
N ASP A 425 -12.28 21.38 7.19
CA ASP A 425 -13.65 21.88 7.17
C ASP A 425 -13.61 23.39 7.48
N PRO A 426 -14.19 24.26 6.61
CA PRO A 426 -14.18 25.71 6.80
C PRO A 426 -15.03 26.20 7.97
#